data_07306250543c6ba40d73c9c245f20f0f
#
_entry.id   07306250543c6ba40d73c9c245f20f0f
#
_cell.length_a   1.000
_cell.length_b   1.000
_cell.length_c   1.000
_cell.angle_alpha   90.00
_cell.angle_beta   90.00
_cell.angle_gamma   90.00
#
_symmetry.space_group_name_H-M   'P 1'
#
loop_
_entity.id
_entity.type
_entity.pdbx_description
1 polymer ?
#
loop_
_entity_poly.entity_id
_entity_poly.type
_entity_poly.pdbx_seq_one_letter_code
_entity_poly.pdbx_strand_id
1 'polypeptide(L)'
;MEILNLGSHRIGVRFPEKGLCKGKNPAILLNDGELIEQLNLRTERAVLVGVSPNNRLSEYTPWPEPAIRPGTPDFGGQLGQYHRELNNEILPALIDEYALDTEKLAYGGYSLGGLAATMSLWETDAFAAVFSLCGSFWYPGVADFIEEHVLRGDEGDIPVGEIHDAGALGHLIREGKGHNNRLCDVYSYAQRVHTALQATCGAKTVLDDYGHHDRQSERLNAALRWVERVL
;
A
#
# COMPACT_ATOMS: atom_id res chain seq x y z
N MET A 1 -4.40 -3.97 20.99
CA MET A 1 -3.39 -3.52 20.03
C MET A 1 -2.15 -3.12 20.80
N GLU A 2 -1.02 -3.64 20.42
CA GLU A 2 0.29 -3.28 20.95
C GLU A 2 0.84 -2.07 20.19
N ILE A 3 1.59 -1.20 20.86
CA ILE A 3 2.18 0.00 20.24
C ILE A 3 3.69 -0.03 20.47
N LEU A 4 4.43 0.11 19.39
CA LEU A 4 5.88 0.17 19.34
C LEU A 4 6.34 1.47 18.68
N ASN A 5 7.60 1.84 18.92
CA ASN A 5 8.30 2.85 18.13
C ASN A 5 9.52 2.18 17.51
N LEU A 6 9.55 2.10 16.18
CA LEU A 6 10.67 1.53 15.42
C LEU A 6 11.21 2.62 14.50
N GLY A 7 12.51 2.92 14.63
CA GLY A 7 13.06 4.11 14.01
C GLY A 7 12.32 5.36 14.48
N SER A 8 11.85 6.16 13.54
CA SER A 8 11.05 7.36 13.81
C SER A 8 9.53 7.11 13.79
N HIS A 9 9.09 5.89 13.45
CA HIS A 9 7.67 5.59 13.19
C HIS A 9 6.97 4.96 14.39
N ARG A 10 5.71 5.35 14.58
CA ARG A 10 4.79 4.68 15.51
C ARG A 10 4.15 3.48 14.81
N ILE A 11 4.29 2.30 15.41
CA ILE A 11 3.79 1.04 14.87
C ILE A 11 2.69 0.52 15.78
N GLY A 12 1.55 0.19 15.19
CA GLY A 12 0.45 -0.50 15.88
C GLY A 12 0.38 -1.96 15.46
N VAL A 13 0.47 -2.89 16.40
CA VAL A 13 0.37 -4.32 16.10
C VAL A 13 -0.91 -4.89 16.69
N ARG A 14 -1.74 -5.50 15.87
CA ARG A 14 -2.95 -6.22 16.28
C ARG A 14 -2.81 -7.69 15.92
N PHE A 15 -2.93 -8.54 16.94
CA PHE A 15 -2.91 -9.98 16.74
C PHE A 15 -4.20 -10.48 16.09
N PRO A 16 -4.12 -11.55 15.29
CA PRO A 16 -5.27 -12.13 14.63
C PRO A 16 -6.26 -12.75 15.65
N GLU A 17 -7.54 -12.81 15.26
CA GLU A 17 -8.59 -13.36 16.13
C GLU A 17 -8.36 -14.84 16.52
N LYS A 18 -7.72 -15.62 15.64
CA LYS A 18 -7.34 -17.04 15.91
C LYS A 18 -6.06 -17.19 16.71
N GLY A 19 -5.42 -16.08 17.12
CA GLY A 19 -4.15 -16.09 17.82
C GLY A 19 -2.96 -16.37 16.90
N LEU A 20 -1.75 -16.26 17.45
CA LEU A 20 -0.51 -16.53 16.71
C LEU A 20 -0.31 -18.04 16.51
N CYS A 21 0.24 -18.41 15.37
CA CYS A 21 0.68 -19.77 15.10
C CYS A 21 1.95 -20.10 15.92
N LYS A 22 2.19 -21.38 16.21
CA LYS A 22 3.45 -21.83 16.84
C LYS A 22 4.67 -21.72 15.93
N GLY A 23 4.44 -21.49 14.63
CA GLY A 23 5.47 -21.28 13.61
C GLY A 23 5.48 -19.85 13.13
N LYS A 24 5.75 -19.67 11.86
CA LYS A 24 5.73 -18.36 11.20
C LYS A 24 4.32 -17.86 10.97
N ASN A 25 4.11 -16.56 11.18
CA ASN A 25 2.82 -15.91 11.09
C ASN A 25 2.72 -15.04 9.81
N PRO A 26 1.68 -15.19 8.99
CA PRO A 26 1.43 -14.23 7.90
C PRO A 26 1.20 -12.83 8.49
N ALA A 27 1.56 -11.79 7.75
CA ALA A 27 1.33 -10.42 8.20
C ALA A 27 0.85 -9.50 7.10
N ILE A 28 0.08 -8.49 7.50
CA ILE A 28 -0.42 -7.43 6.62
C ILE A 28 0.05 -6.10 7.20
N LEU A 29 0.89 -5.40 6.45
CA LEU A 29 1.31 -4.04 6.76
C LEU A 29 0.32 -3.05 6.14
N LEU A 30 -0.11 -2.08 6.93
CA LEU A 30 -1.07 -1.05 6.52
C LEU A 30 -0.47 0.33 6.77
N ASN A 31 -0.39 1.13 5.73
CA ASN A 31 -0.12 2.57 5.83
C ASN A 31 -1.24 3.28 6.60
N ASP A 32 -0.94 4.42 7.20
CA ASP A 32 -1.86 5.14 8.10
C ASP A 32 -2.30 4.23 9.27
N GLY A 33 -1.34 3.77 10.07
CA GLY A 33 -1.53 2.73 11.10
C GLY A 33 -2.63 3.00 12.12
N GLU A 34 -2.98 4.25 12.34
CA GLU A 34 -4.10 4.69 13.18
C GLU A 34 -5.47 4.18 12.69
N LEU A 35 -5.60 3.89 11.39
CA LEU A 35 -6.83 3.33 10.82
C LEU A 35 -7.22 1.98 11.45
N ILE A 36 -6.25 1.23 11.97
CA ILE A 36 -6.53 -0.05 12.63
C ILE A 36 -7.46 0.14 13.84
N GLU A 37 -7.20 1.16 14.65
CA GLU A 37 -8.04 1.48 15.80
C GLU A 37 -9.30 2.24 15.38
N GLN A 38 -9.14 3.30 14.60
CA GLN A 38 -10.24 4.18 14.20
C GLN A 38 -11.38 3.41 13.51
N LEU A 39 -11.04 2.44 12.68
CA LEU A 39 -11.99 1.64 11.91
C LEU A 39 -12.21 0.24 12.49
N ASN A 40 -11.60 -0.05 13.63
CA ASN A 40 -11.65 -1.36 14.30
C ASN A 40 -11.34 -2.53 13.33
N LEU A 41 -10.29 -2.38 12.54
CA LEU A 41 -9.89 -3.38 11.54
C LEU A 41 -9.39 -4.64 12.22
N ARG A 42 -9.75 -5.82 11.68
CA ARG A 42 -9.40 -7.11 12.24
C ARG A 42 -9.04 -8.11 11.15
N THR A 43 -8.23 -9.08 11.53
CA THR A 43 -7.79 -10.21 10.73
C THR A 43 -8.09 -11.51 11.47
N GLU A 44 -8.28 -12.59 10.74
CA GLU A 44 -8.51 -13.90 11.35
C GLU A 44 -7.20 -14.62 11.67
N ARG A 45 -6.20 -14.55 10.78
CA ARG A 45 -4.97 -15.33 10.82
C ARG A 45 -3.70 -14.50 10.71
N ALA A 46 -3.73 -13.38 10.00
CA ALA A 46 -2.56 -12.55 9.77
C ALA A 46 -2.35 -11.54 10.91
N VAL A 47 -1.12 -11.29 11.30
CA VAL A 47 -0.76 -10.16 12.15
C VAL A 47 -1.02 -8.87 11.37
N LEU A 48 -1.79 -7.96 11.93
CA LEU A 48 -2.08 -6.67 11.29
C LEU A 48 -1.16 -5.61 11.89
N VAL A 49 -0.28 -5.08 11.06
CA VAL A 49 0.72 -4.08 11.43
C VAL A 49 0.39 -2.75 10.79
N GLY A 50 0.15 -1.73 11.58
CA GLY A 50 -0.08 -0.37 11.10
C GLY A 50 1.17 0.48 11.27
N VAL A 51 1.64 1.07 10.19
CA VAL A 51 2.76 2.01 10.18
C VAL A 51 2.22 3.43 10.03
N SER A 52 2.39 4.25 11.05
CA SER A 52 1.97 5.66 11.00
C SER A 52 3.08 6.52 10.43
N PRO A 53 2.80 7.35 9.41
CA PRO A 53 3.82 8.22 8.82
C PRO A 53 4.13 9.39 9.75
N ASN A 54 5.37 9.90 9.71
CA ASN A 54 5.72 11.16 10.37
C ASN A 54 5.22 12.36 9.58
N ASN A 55 5.37 12.30 8.26
CA ASN A 55 4.84 13.31 7.35
C ASN A 55 4.20 12.61 6.13
N ARG A 56 2.90 12.40 6.21
CA ARG A 56 2.13 11.69 5.20
C ARG A 56 2.26 12.27 3.79
N LEU A 57 2.33 13.59 3.66
CA LEU A 57 2.45 14.25 2.36
C LEU A 57 3.84 14.11 1.74
N SER A 58 4.87 13.87 2.57
CA SER A 58 6.22 13.63 2.09
C SER A 58 6.49 12.14 1.88
N GLU A 59 6.18 11.31 2.88
CA GLU A 59 6.56 9.90 2.90
C GLU A 59 5.74 9.02 1.95
N TYR A 60 4.52 9.44 1.57
CA TYR A 60 3.66 8.66 0.68
C TYR A 60 3.65 9.16 -0.76
N THR A 61 4.55 10.07 -1.13
CA THR A 61 4.64 10.62 -2.48
C THR A 61 6.02 10.37 -3.09
N PRO A 62 6.07 9.93 -4.37
CA PRO A 62 7.30 9.45 -5.00
C PRO A 62 8.29 10.58 -5.36
N TRP A 63 7.80 11.77 -5.66
CA TRP A 63 8.57 12.97 -5.97
C TRP A 63 7.87 14.23 -5.44
N PRO A 64 8.59 15.36 -5.34
CA PRO A 64 7.99 16.61 -4.88
C PRO A 64 6.99 17.17 -5.89
N GLU A 65 5.84 17.66 -5.37
CA GLU A 65 4.83 18.37 -6.16
C GLU A 65 4.21 19.52 -5.36
N PRO A 66 3.78 20.60 -6.01
CA PRO A 66 3.05 21.64 -5.34
C PRO A 66 1.73 21.15 -4.74
N ALA A 67 1.32 21.80 -3.67
CA ALA A 67 0.04 21.52 -3.03
C ALA A 67 -1.15 21.71 -3.97
N ILE A 68 -2.14 20.82 -3.90
CA ILE A 68 -3.37 20.89 -4.70
C ILE A 68 -4.21 22.13 -4.33
N ARG A 69 -4.12 22.55 -3.08
CA ARG A 69 -4.93 23.65 -2.54
C ARG A 69 -4.03 24.75 -2.00
N PRO A 70 -4.31 26.02 -2.31
CA PRO A 70 -3.60 27.14 -1.68
C PRO A 70 -3.65 27.05 -0.15
N GLY A 71 -2.52 27.27 0.50
CA GLY A 71 -2.39 27.26 1.97
C GLY A 71 -2.25 25.87 2.61
N THR A 72 -2.17 24.79 1.81
CA THR A 72 -1.76 23.47 2.30
C THR A 72 -0.28 23.22 1.99
N PRO A 73 0.42 22.37 2.76
CA PRO A 73 1.81 22.01 2.47
C PRO A 73 1.96 21.33 1.13
N ASP A 74 3.12 21.53 0.50
CA ASP A 74 3.53 20.79 -0.68
C ASP A 74 3.79 19.31 -0.39
N PHE A 75 3.79 18.49 -1.42
CA PHE A 75 4.18 17.09 -1.33
C PHE A 75 5.71 16.97 -1.36
N GLY A 76 6.27 16.20 -0.44
CA GLY A 76 7.73 16.19 -0.21
C GLY A 76 8.52 15.17 -1.03
N GLY A 77 7.88 14.15 -1.62
CA GLY A 77 8.57 13.21 -2.50
C GLY A 77 9.60 12.31 -1.80
N GLN A 78 9.32 11.85 -0.59
CA GLN A 78 10.24 11.06 0.23
C GLN A 78 9.88 9.57 0.30
N LEU A 79 9.05 9.08 -0.62
CA LEU A 79 8.57 7.69 -0.60
C LEU A 79 9.70 6.68 -0.62
N GLY A 80 10.72 6.88 -1.47
CA GLY A 80 11.86 5.97 -1.51
C GLY A 80 12.67 5.92 -0.20
N GLN A 81 12.72 7.03 0.56
CA GLN A 81 13.31 7.01 1.90
C GLN A 81 12.42 6.21 2.87
N TYR A 82 11.13 6.47 2.87
CA TYR A 82 10.17 5.75 3.71
C TYR A 82 10.22 4.23 3.45
N HIS A 83 10.23 3.80 2.20
CA HIS A 83 10.34 2.37 1.87
C HIS A 83 11.68 1.77 2.29
N ARG A 84 12.79 2.50 2.21
CA ARG A 84 14.07 2.02 2.76
C ARG A 84 14.03 1.83 4.28
N GLU A 85 13.44 2.76 5.03
CA GLU A 85 13.24 2.62 6.48
C GLU A 85 12.31 1.44 6.80
N LEU A 86 11.21 1.30 6.04
CA LEU A 86 10.29 0.18 6.17
C LEU A 86 10.97 -1.17 5.97
N ASN A 87 11.77 -1.31 4.90
CA ASN A 87 12.38 -2.58 4.51
C ASN A 87 13.64 -2.93 5.33
N ASN A 88 14.43 -1.93 5.74
CA ASN A 88 15.73 -2.18 6.36
C ASN A 88 15.72 -2.08 7.89
N GLU A 89 14.70 -1.42 8.47
CA GLU A 89 14.63 -1.20 9.92
C GLU A 89 13.34 -1.77 10.51
N ILE A 90 12.19 -1.35 10.00
CA ILE A 90 10.89 -1.69 10.61
C ILE A 90 10.55 -3.16 10.39
N LEU A 91 10.58 -3.62 9.14
CA LEU A 91 10.17 -4.97 8.78
C LEU A 91 11.07 -6.05 9.41
N PRO A 92 12.41 -5.96 9.40
CA PRO A 92 13.26 -6.93 10.10
C PRO A 92 12.97 -7.04 11.60
N ALA A 93 12.77 -5.91 12.29
CA ALA A 93 12.44 -5.92 13.70
C ALA A 93 11.08 -6.60 13.99
N LEU A 94 10.09 -6.39 13.14
CA LEU A 94 8.78 -7.03 13.26
C LEU A 94 8.83 -8.53 12.95
N ILE A 95 9.64 -8.94 11.96
CA ILE A 95 9.86 -10.35 11.62
C ILE A 95 10.44 -11.10 12.82
N ASP A 96 11.45 -10.53 13.45
CA ASP A 96 12.10 -11.15 14.61
C ASP A 96 11.17 -11.20 15.83
N GLU A 97 10.48 -10.10 16.15
CA GLU A 97 9.64 -9.99 17.35
C GLU A 97 8.39 -10.88 17.27
N TYR A 98 7.76 -10.98 16.11
CA TYR A 98 6.47 -11.68 15.95
C TYR A 98 6.57 -12.97 15.14
N ALA A 99 7.77 -13.44 14.83
CA ALA A 99 8.01 -14.61 13.99
C ALA A 99 7.20 -14.55 12.68
N LEU A 100 7.31 -13.42 11.95
CA LEU A 100 6.55 -13.24 10.71
C LEU A 100 7.09 -14.15 9.60
N ASP A 101 6.20 -14.62 8.75
CA ASP A 101 6.51 -15.41 7.56
C ASP A 101 6.90 -14.49 6.40
N THR A 102 8.16 -14.44 6.04
CA THR A 102 8.68 -13.58 4.98
C THR A 102 8.11 -13.89 3.59
N GLU A 103 7.57 -15.10 3.39
CA GLU A 103 6.89 -15.48 2.15
C GLU A 103 5.40 -15.10 2.14
N LYS A 104 4.88 -14.62 3.27
CA LYS A 104 3.47 -14.31 3.48
C LYS A 104 3.26 -12.92 4.08
N LEU A 105 3.94 -11.95 3.49
CA LEU A 105 3.78 -10.55 3.83
C LEU A 105 2.92 -9.85 2.77
N ALA A 106 1.99 -9.02 3.23
CA ALA A 106 1.24 -8.14 2.36
C ALA A 106 1.41 -6.69 2.79
N TYR A 107 1.27 -5.78 1.84
CA TYR A 107 1.38 -4.35 2.08
C TYR A 107 0.26 -3.59 1.40
N GLY A 108 -0.31 -2.62 2.09
CA GLY A 108 -1.39 -1.85 1.50
C GLY A 108 -1.71 -0.55 2.20
N GLY A 109 -2.70 0.15 1.65
CA GLY A 109 -3.13 1.41 2.23
C GLY A 109 -4.31 2.04 1.53
N TYR A 110 -4.69 3.21 2.02
CA TYR A 110 -5.79 4.01 1.53
C TYR A 110 -5.31 5.36 0.99
N SER A 111 -5.83 5.82 -0.14
CA SER A 111 -5.49 7.13 -0.72
C SER A 111 -4.00 7.26 -1.05
N LEU A 112 -3.27 8.22 -0.49
CA LEU A 112 -1.80 8.29 -0.61
C LEU A 112 -1.11 7.05 -0.05
N GLY A 113 -1.63 6.45 1.03
CA GLY A 113 -1.12 5.18 1.54
C GLY A 113 -1.28 4.03 0.55
N GLY A 114 -2.34 4.05 -0.26
CA GLY A 114 -2.55 3.10 -1.36
C GLY A 114 -1.60 3.34 -2.54
N LEU A 115 -1.32 4.60 -2.86
CA LEU A 115 -0.28 4.98 -3.82
C LEU A 115 1.08 4.46 -3.36
N ALA A 116 1.48 4.75 -2.13
CA ALA A 116 2.75 4.30 -1.56
C ALA A 116 2.88 2.77 -1.64
N ALA A 117 1.84 2.03 -1.26
CA ALA A 117 1.86 0.58 -1.34
C ALA A 117 2.03 0.08 -2.78
N THR A 118 1.35 0.69 -3.77
CA THR A 118 1.51 0.31 -5.18
C THR A 118 2.93 0.58 -5.68
N MET A 119 3.52 1.71 -5.33
CA MET A 119 4.88 2.06 -5.75
C MET A 119 5.95 1.11 -5.19
N SER A 120 5.68 0.40 -4.09
CA SER A 120 6.61 -0.60 -3.56
C SER A 120 6.92 -1.74 -4.54
N LEU A 121 6.08 -1.99 -5.54
CA LEU A 121 6.30 -2.99 -6.59
C LEU A 121 7.61 -2.77 -7.37
N TRP A 122 8.14 -1.55 -7.40
CA TRP A 122 9.39 -1.20 -8.08
C TRP A 122 10.57 -1.01 -7.12
N GLU A 123 10.35 -1.13 -5.81
CA GLU A 123 11.37 -0.81 -4.81
C GLU A 123 11.75 -2.01 -3.92
N THR A 124 10.92 -3.06 -3.86
CA THR A 124 11.16 -4.21 -2.97
C THR A 124 10.38 -5.44 -3.41
N ASP A 125 10.93 -6.62 -3.17
CA ASP A 125 10.32 -7.93 -3.33
C ASP A 125 9.77 -8.50 -2.00
N ALA A 126 9.80 -7.72 -0.93
CA ALA A 126 9.40 -8.18 0.40
C ALA A 126 7.93 -8.59 0.52
N PHE A 127 7.06 -8.09 -0.36
CA PHE A 127 5.63 -8.28 -0.23
C PHE A 127 5.04 -9.22 -1.28
N ALA A 128 4.53 -10.36 -0.85
CA ALA A 128 3.86 -11.34 -1.71
C ALA A 128 2.50 -10.87 -2.24
N ALA A 129 1.84 -9.95 -1.55
CA ALA A 129 0.59 -9.34 -1.99
C ALA A 129 0.57 -7.83 -1.69
N VAL A 130 0.00 -7.05 -2.63
CA VAL A 130 -0.14 -5.60 -2.48
C VAL A 130 -1.59 -5.19 -2.69
N PHE A 131 -2.10 -4.22 -1.91
CA PHE A 131 -3.44 -3.68 -2.13
C PHE A 131 -3.49 -2.16 -1.98
N SER A 132 -4.27 -1.54 -2.85
CA SER A 132 -4.50 -0.11 -2.89
C SER A 132 -5.99 0.20 -2.90
N LEU A 133 -6.46 0.95 -1.93
CA LEU A 133 -7.85 1.38 -1.82
C LEU A 133 -7.97 2.87 -2.07
N CYS A 134 -8.74 3.23 -3.09
CA CYS A 134 -8.88 4.62 -3.54
C CYS A 134 -7.51 5.31 -3.70
N GLY A 135 -6.53 4.59 -4.27
CA GLY A 135 -5.16 5.06 -4.41
C GLY A 135 -5.06 6.39 -5.14
N SER A 136 -4.17 7.25 -4.68
CA SER A 136 -3.98 8.58 -5.25
C SER A 136 -3.25 8.55 -6.60
N PHE A 137 -3.68 7.71 -7.54
CA PHE A 137 -3.05 7.53 -8.84
C PHE A 137 -3.18 8.75 -9.76
N TRP A 138 -4.00 9.72 -9.37
CA TRP A 138 -4.07 11.06 -9.95
C TRP A 138 -2.82 11.92 -9.66
N TYR A 139 -1.93 11.46 -8.77
CA TYR A 139 -0.69 12.17 -8.45
C TYR A 139 0.12 12.40 -9.73
N PRO A 140 0.62 13.63 -9.98
CA PRO A 140 1.21 13.98 -11.27
C PRO A 140 2.32 13.00 -11.69
N GLY A 141 2.21 12.46 -12.91
CA GLY A 141 3.19 11.55 -13.49
C GLY A 141 3.13 10.10 -13.03
N VAL A 142 2.38 9.75 -11.98
CA VAL A 142 2.36 8.37 -11.44
C VAL A 142 1.79 7.37 -12.44
N ALA A 143 0.67 7.66 -13.07
CA ALA A 143 0.09 6.74 -14.04
C ALA A 143 0.99 6.56 -15.26
N ASP A 144 1.62 7.64 -15.74
CA ASP A 144 2.58 7.59 -16.84
C ASP A 144 3.81 6.78 -16.46
N PHE A 145 4.36 6.99 -15.25
CA PHE A 145 5.46 6.19 -14.72
C PHE A 145 5.11 4.69 -14.71
N ILE A 146 3.95 4.33 -14.17
CA ILE A 146 3.53 2.92 -14.07
C ILE A 146 3.38 2.32 -15.46
N GLU A 147 2.70 2.99 -16.39
CA GLU A 147 2.54 2.51 -17.77
C GLU A 147 3.89 2.32 -18.47
N GLU A 148 4.80 3.26 -18.32
CA GLU A 148 6.12 3.20 -18.95
C GLU A 148 6.99 2.06 -18.41
N HIS A 149 6.96 1.80 -17.11
CA HIS A 149 7.84 0.83 -16.47
C HIS A 149 7.30 -0.60 -16.51
N VAL A 150 5.99 -0.76 -16.67
CA VAL A 150 5.37 -2.07 -16.92
C VAL A 150 5.57 -2.52 -18.37
N LEU A 151 5.56 -1.59 -19.33
CA LEU A 151 5.72 -1.90 -20.76
C LEU A 151 7.17 -2.13 -21.18
N ARG A 152 8.15 -1.72 -20.37
CA ARG A 152 9.59 -1.84 -20.65
C ARG A 152 10.25 -3.10 -20.08
N GLY A 153 9.53 -4.15 -19.82
CA GLY A 153 10.16 -5.43 -19.55
C GLY A 153 11.07 -5.81 -20.72
N ASP A 154 12.36 -5.49 -20.63
CA ASP A 154 13.52 -6.03 -21.29
C ASP A 154 14.55 -5.08 -21.91
N GLU A 155 14.39 -3.78 -22.05
CA GLU A 155 15.48 -2.95 -22.65
C GLU A 155 15.69 -1.60 -21.96
N GLY A 156 16.80 -1.49 -21.21
CA GLY A 156 17.56 -0.25 -21.10
C GLY A 156 17.82 0.37 -19.75
N ASP A 157 19.07 0.50 -19.44
CA ASP A 157 19.90 1.42 -18.62
C ASP A 157 19.25 2.47 -17.69
N ILE A 158 18.18 2.14 -16.98
CA ILE A 158 17.81 2.81 -15.75
C ILE A 158 17.69 1.72 -14.70
N PRO A 159 18.37 1.83 -13.53
CA PRO A 159 18.17 0.89 -12.44
C PRO A 159 16.87 1.23 -11.69
N VAL A 160 15.76 1.18 -12.40
CA VAL A 160 14.44 1.04 -11.83
C VAL A 160 14.15 -0.43 -12.03
N GLY A 161 14.22 -1.19 -10.94
CA GLY A 161 14.17 -2.63 -10.98
C GLY A 161 12.99 -3.15 -11.81
N GLU A 162 13.19 -4.29 -12.42
CA GLU A 162 12.12 -5.18 -12.85
C GLU A 162 11.02 -5.14 -11.77
N ILE A 163 9.76 -5.22 -12.16
CA ILE A 163 8.71 -5.45 -11.15
C ILE A 163 9.13 -6.72 -10.44
N HIS A 164 9.56 -6.55 -9.20
CA HIS A 164 9.96 -7.66 -8.37
C HIS A 164 8.78 -8.63 -8.25
N ASP A 165 9.02 -9.86 -7.83
CA ASP A 165 7.96 -10.84 -7.50
C ASP A 165 7.01 -10.35 -6.38
N ALA A 166 7.21 -9.13 -5.89
CA ALA A 166 6.27 -8.40 -5.04
C ALA A 166 4.87 -8.38 -5.68
N GLY A 167 3.88 -8.81 -4.93
CA GLY A 167 2.55 -8.99 -5.46
C GLY A 167 2.33 -10.25 -6.29
N ALA A 168 3.31 -11.19 -6.31
CA ALA A 168 3.19 -12.46 -7.04
C ALA A 168 1.94 -13.27 -6.65
N LEU A 169 1.49 -13.17 -5.38
CA LEU A 169 0.25 -13.78 -4.90
C LEU A 169 -0.99 -12.94 -5.21
N GLY A 170 -0.83 -11.69 -5.54
CA GLY A 170 -1.92 -10.85 -5.99
C GLY A 170 -1.74 -9.36 -5.75
N HIS A 171 -2.36 -8.59 -6.61
CA HIS A 171 -2.47 -7.15 -6.49
C HIS A 171 -3.95 -6.75 -6.55
N LEU A 172 -4.45 -6.06 -5.54
CA LEU A 172 -5.82 -5.60 -5.45
C LEU A 172 -5.89 -4.07 -5.56
N ILE A 173 -6.55 -3.58 -6.60
CA ILE A 173 -6.96 -2.18 -6.70
C ILE A 173 -8.46 -2.10 -6.44
N ARG A 174 -8.88 -1.24 -5.53
CA ARG A 174 -10.28 -0.93 -5.30
C ARG A 174 -10.50 0.58 -5.41
N GLU A 175 -11.40 0.98 -6.28
CA GLU A 175 -11.72 2.38 -6.54
C GLU A 175 -13.23 2.58 -6.58
N GLY A 176 -13.68 3.77 -6.16
CA GLY A 176 -15.07 4.16 -6.20
C GLY A 176 -15.38 5.11 -7.36
N LYS A 177 -16.37 4.80 -8.16
CA LYS A 177 -16.85 5.67 -9.25
C LYS A 177 -17.32 7.04 -8.76
N GLY A 178 -17.79 7.14 -7.51
CA GLY A 178 -18.14 8.39 -6.86
C GLY A 178 -16.95 9.17 -6.31
N HIS A 179 -15.71 8.65 -6.43
CA HIS A 179 -14.49 9.34 -6.06
C HIS A 179 -14.16 10.39 -7.13
N ASN A 180 -14.89 11.49 -7.09
CA ASN A 180 -14.70 12.58 -8.04
C ASN A 180 -13.98 13.73 -7.36
N ASN A 181 -12.79 14.03 -7.83
CA ASN A 181 -12.07 15.23 -7.43
C ASN A 181 -12.39 16.30 -8.51
N ARG A 182 -12.78 17.51 -8.10
CA ARG A 182 -13.06 18.61 -9.05
C ARG A 182 -11.85 18.97 -9.92
N LEU A 183 -10.66 18.48 -9.59
CA LEU A 183 -9.41 18.79 -10.27
C LEU A 183 -8.94 17.70 -11.24
N CYS A 184 -9.42 16.47 -11.12
CA CYS A 184 -9.01 15.37 -11.99
C CYS A 184 -10.04 14.23 -11.99
N ASP A 185 -10.05 13.47 -13.06
CA ASP A 185 -10.79 12.22 -13.19
C ASP A 185 -10.01 11.09 -12.51
N VAL A 186 -10.17 10.99 -11.18
CA VAL A 186 -9.47 10.00 -10.34
C VAL A 186 -9.74 8.57 -10.81
N TYR A 187 -10.94 8.31 -11.29
CA TYR A 187 -11.33 6.99 -11.76
C TYR A 187 -10.56 6.56 -13.01
N SER A 188 -10.35 7.46 -13.96
CA SER A 188 -9.59 7.18 -15.18
C SER A 188 -8.12 6.85 -14.88
N TYR A 189 -7.50 7.54 -13.92
CA TYR A 189 -6.15 7.19 -13.47
C TYR A 189 -6.07 5.80 -12.83
N ALA A 190 -7.04 5.44 -11.99
CA ALA A 190 -7.12 4.11 -11.41
C ALA A 190 -7.29 3.02 -12.48
N GLN A 191 -8.07 3.29 -13.54
CA GLN A 191 -8.21 2.37 -14.66
C GLN A 191 -6.91 2.19 -15.46
N ARG A 192 -6.18 3.28 -15.73
CA ARG A 192 -4.88 3.23 -16.42
C ARG A 192 -3.91 2.35 -15.64
N VAL A 193 -3.72 2.63 -14.36
CA VAL A 193 -2.84 1.85 -13.47
C VAL A 193 -3.26 0.39 -13.41
N HIS A 194 -4.57 0.11 -13.28
CA HIS A 194 -5.06 -1.26 -13.30
C HIS A 194 -4.71 -1.99 -14.61
N THR A 195 -4.98 -1.36 -15.76
CA THR A 195 -4.71 -1.95 -17.06
C THR A 195 -3.23 -2.29 -17.23
N ALA A 196 -2.36 -1.38 -16.82
CA ALA A 196 -0.92 -1.58 -16.84
C ALA A 196 -0.51 -2.76 -15.95
N LEU A 197 -0.91 -2.78 -14.69
CA LEU A 197 -0.54 -3.83 -13.72
C LEU A 197 -1.18 -5.19 -14.02
N GLN A 198 -2.38 -5.22 -14.61
CA GLN A 198 -3.05 -6.48 -14.95
C GLN A 198 -2.24 -7.31 -15.96
N ALA A 199 -1.57 -6.65 -16.88
CA ALA A 199 -0.74 -7.32 -17.88
C ALA A 199 0.51 -7.99 -17.28
N THR A 200 1.00 -7.50 -16.14
CA THR A 200 2.28 -7.90 -15.56
C THR A 200 2.14 -8.74 -14.28
N CYS A 201 1.28 -8.34 -13.35
CA CYS A 201 1.16 -9.00 -12.06
C CYS A 201 -0.26 -9.49 -11.72
N GLY A 202 -1.14 -9.61 -12.72
CA GLY A 202 -2.47 -10.16 -12.53
C GLY A 202 -3.37 -9.33 -11.60
N ALA A 203 -3.26 -8.00 -11.66
CA ALA A 203 -4.00 -7.12 -10.78
C ALA A 203 -5.52 -7.34 -10.86
N LYS A 204 -6.16 -7.48 -9.72
CA LYS A 204 -7.61 -7.54 -9.59
C LYS A 204 -8.16 -6.17 -9.24
N THR A 205 -9.14 -5.71 -10.00
CA THR A 205 -9.86 -4.47 -9.69
C THR A 205 -11.26 -4.74 -9.15
N VAL A 206 -11.62 -4.01 -8.12
CA VAL A 206 -12.98 -3.95 -7.59
C VAL A 206 -13.46 -2.50 -7.69
N LEU A 207 -14.49 -2.29 -8.49
CA LEU A 207 -15.14 -0.99 -8.64
C LEU A 207 -16.44 -0.98 -7.87
N ASP A 208 -16.71 0.11 -7.17
CA ASP A 208 -17.99 0.35 -6.51
C ASP A 208 -18.51 1.76 -6.82
N ASP A 209 -19.73 2.09 -6.40
CA ASP A 209 -20.39 3.35 -6.71
C ASP A 209 -20.21 4.41 -5.60
N TYR A 210 -19.26 4.19 -4.66
CA TYR A 210 -19.09 5.04 -3.50
C TYR A 210 -18.05 6.16 -3.75
N GLY A 211 -18.13 7.22 -2.94
CA GLY A 211 -17.12 8.27 -2.88
C GLY A 211 -15.87 7.85 -2.12
N HIS A 212 -14.90 8.76 -2.07
CA HIS A 212 -13.58 8.50 -1.49
C HIS A 212 -13.65 8.06 -0.02
N HIS A 213 -14.48 8.70 0.79
CA HIS A 213 -14.58 8.43 2.23
C HIS A 213 -15.73 7.49 2.61
N ASP A 214 -16.54 7.06 1.64
CA ASP A 214 -17.68 6.22 1.92
C ASP A 214 -17.25 4.78 2.25
N ARG A 215 -17.87 4.22 3.29
CA ARG A 215 -17.66 2.82 3.69
C ARG A 215 -16.20 2.40 3.83
N GLN A 216 -15.35 3.28 4.30
CA GLN A 216 -13.91 3.05 4.43
C GLN A 216 -13.60 1.79 5.25
N SER A 217 -14.27 1.61 6.38
CA SER A 217 -14.12 0.41 7.23
C SER A 217 -14.49 -0.87 6.49
N GLU A 218 -15.63 -0.88 5.78
CA GLU A 218 -16.09 -2.06 5.04
C GLU A 218 -15.14 -2.41 3.89
N ARG A 219 -14.64 -1.40 3.17
CA ARG A 219 -13.68 -1.57 2.08
C ARG A 219 -12.34 -2.13 2.57
N LEU A 220 -11.80 -1.58 3.66
CA LEU A 220 -10.56 -2.07 4.25
C LEU A 220 -10.73 -3.49 4.79
N ASN A 221 -11.77 -3.78 5.54
CA ASN A 221 -12.03 -5.15 6.01
C ASN A 221 -12.22 -6.14 4.84
N ALA A 222 -12.83 -5.71 3.73
CA ALA A 222 -12.95 -6.56 2.55
C ALA A 222 -11.59 -6.83 1.88
N ALA A 223 -10.70 -5.84 1.84
CA ALA A 223 -9.34 -6.00 1.34
C ALA A 223 -8.52 -6.93 2.25
N LEU A 224 -8.57 -6.74 3.57
CA LEU A 224 -7.88 -7.62 4.53
C LEU A 224 -8.32 -9.09 4.35
N ARG A 225 -9.64 -9.35 4.24
CA ARG A 225 -10.14 -10.71 3.96
C ARG A 225 -9.69 -11.26 2.61
N TRP A 226 -9.54 -10.41 1.59
CA TRP A 226 -8.99 -10.85 0.31
C TRP A 226 -7.52 -11.23 0.47
N VAL A 227 -6.72 -10.39 1.12
CA VAL A 227 -5.30 -10.64 1.40
C VAL A 227 -5.11 -11.96 2.17
N GLU A 228 -5.87 -12.18 3.24
CA GLU A 228 -5.78 -13.43 4.03
C GLU A 228 -6.13 -14.71 3.24
N ARG A 229 -6.80 -14.58 2.10
CA ARG A 229 -7.07 -15.73 1.22
C ARG A 229 -5.95 -16.00 0.23
N VAL A 230 -5.15 -15.00 -0.10
CA VAL A 230 -4.03 -15.17 -1.05
C VAL A 230 -2.71 -15.45 -0.33
N LEU A 231 -2.54 -15.03 0.93
CA LEU A 231 -1.43 -15.43 1.81
C LEU A 231 -1.61 -16.85 2.34
#